data_32f02fbb5bad76e3c3ff42fe7d9693a5
#
_entry.id   32f02fbb5bad76e3c3ff42fe7d9693a5
#
_cell.length_a   1.000
_cell.length_b   1.000
_cell.length_c   1.000
_cell.angle_alpha   90.00
_cell.angle_beta   90.00
_cell.angle_gamma   90.00
#
_symmetry.space_group_name_H-M   'P 1'
#
loop_
_entity.id
_entity.type
_entity.pdbx_description
1 polymer ?
#
loop_
_entity_poly.entity_id
_entity_poly.type
_entity_poly.pdbx_seq_one_letter_code
_entity_poly.pdbx_strand_id
1 'polypeptide(L)'
;MYFTDPVDNAFSRGLKALDENGQPEKVDQSKLPGVKALFSPRAGFNWDVTGDRSTQLRGGSGIFTGRLPFVWVGNVISNPGPNPNLYPSGPQIKTSDDAILQQSYYTNVMDPDFRWPQVWTTNVAVDQKLPWDLLGTLEVLYSKDINATFMRNADLPAPTRALPIDNRPYYANGTLNPGLFGGGIYVIDNSSEGYNYSITTQLRKIFDFGLTAGVSYTFLEAKSQMKSTEIASVLWAENPVKGNPNKPELSYSEFGNRHRIIGTANYRHEWSENLATSVGMFLEVADGNRFAGAGGNRYSFIYSGDVNGDGQGGNDLIYIPRNQSEIIFDPIKDASGKVTSTPDQQWAAFNAFIEQDDYLKSHRGQIAERFGASNPWFSNIDLRILQDFSTFFGGRKHTLQLSVDILNVANLFNSDWGVRKVANAAATSPLKFLDKFTAAGAPVFNFTGPAETFIDDPGLYSRWQIQVGLRYSF
;
A
#
# COMPACT_ATOMS: atom_id res chain seq x y z
N MET A 1 -7.74 -17.39 21.96
CA MET A 1 -6.49 -16.83 22.49
C MET A 1 -6.92 -15.75 23.47
N TYR A 2 -6.49 -15.84 24.71
CA TYR A 2 -6.80 -14.84 25.73
C TYR A 2 -5.59 -13.93 25.83
N PHE A 3 -5.82 -12.63 25.73
CA PHE A 3 -4.83 -11.63 26.05
C PHE A 3 -5.02 -11.24 27.52
N THR A 4 -3.94 -11.00 28.22
CA THR A 4 -3.99 -10.35 29.53
C THR A 4 -4.32 -8.87 29.33
N ASP A 5 -5.08 -8.28 30.24
CA ASP A 5 -5.29 -6.84 30.22
C ASP A 5 -3.93 -6.11 30.29
N PRO A 6 -3.80 -4.97 29.62
CA PRO A 6 -2.61 -4.14 29.75
C PRO A 6 -2.39 -3.68 31.19
N VAL A 7 -1.13 -3.36 31.51
CA VAL A 7 -0.80 -2.81 32.85
C VAL A 7 -1.46 -1.46 33.04
N ASP A 8 -2.12 -1.27 34.18
CA ASP A 8 -2.72 0.01 34.49
C ASP A 8 -1.64 1.09 34.73
N ASN A 9 -1.75 2.18 34.01
CA ASN A 9 -0.94 3.37 34.20
C ASN A 9 -1.84 4.57 34.48
N ALA A 10 -2.05 4.85 35.76
CA ALA A 10 -2.92 5.94 36.21
C ALA A 10 -2.46 7.32 35.70
N PHE A 11 -1.15 7.51 35.46
CA PHE A 11 -0.63 8.73 34.84
C PHE A 11 -1.10 8.86 33.40
N SER A 12 -0.98 7.80 32.57
CA SER A 12 -1.43 7.81 31.21
C SER A 12 -2.94 8.05 31.08
N ARG A 13 -3.75 7.55 32.01
CA ARG A 13 -5.19 7.83 32.04
C ARG A 13 -5.53 9.27 32.39
N GLY A 14 -4.62 10.00 33.02
CA GLY A 14 -4.75 11.42 33.37
C GLY A 14 -4.36 12.37 32.24
N LEU A 15 -3.84 11.86 31.11
CA LEU A 15 -3.42 12.67 29.99
C LEU A 15 -4.62 13.32 29.29
N LYS A 16 -4.38 14.51 28.73
CA LYS A 16 -5.34 15.18 27.85
C LYS A 16 -5.35 14.46 26.51
N ALA A 17 -6.53 14.21 25.97
CA ALA A 17 -6.70 13.58 24.68
C ALA A 17 -7.85 14.23 23.91
N LEU A 18 -7.75 14.24 22.58
CA LEU A 18 -8.80 14.69 21.66
C LEU A 18 -9.17 13.54 20.70
N ASP A 19 -10.46 13.47 20.38
CA ASP A 19 -10.95 12.60 19.30
C ASP A 19 -10.55 13.15 17.90
N GLU A 20 -10.95 12.45 16.83
CA GLU A 20 -10.68 12.86 15.45
C GLU A 20 -11.41 14.15 15.03
N ASN A 21 -12.38 14.59 15.80
CA ASN A 21 -13.13 15.85 15.60
C ASN A 21 -12.60 16.99 16.48
N GLY A 22 -11.53 16.73 17.27
CA GLY A 22 -10.92 17.69 18.16
C GLY A 22 -11.71 17.93 19.45
N GLN A 23 -12.61 17.00 19.84
CA GLN A 23 -13.34 17.08 21.10
C GLN A 23 -12.56 16.34 22.21
N PRO A 24 -12.64 16.83 23.46
CA PRO A 24 -12.01 16.15 24.60
C PRO A 24 -12.53 14.72 24.76
N GLU A 25 -11.61 13.78 24.86
CA GLU A 25 -11.94 12.38 25.17
C GLU A 25 -11.14 11.84 26.34
N LYS A 26 -11.57 10.69 26.87
CA LYS A 26 -10.83 9.94 27.89
C LYS A 26 -10.30 8.65 27.30
N VAL A 27 -9.02 8.44 27.43
CA VAL A 27 -8.35 7.22 27.01
C VAL A 27 -8.04 6.33 28.23
N ASP A 28 -8.20 5.03 28.09
CA ASP A 28 -7.88 4.04 29.13
C ASP A 28 -7.06 2.90 28.52
N GLN A 29 -5.75 2.98 28.66
CA GLN A 29 -4.82 1.97 28.13
C GLN A 29 -4.84 0.65 28.93
N SER A 30 -5.49 0.62 30.09
CA SER A 30 -5.53 -0.57 30.96
C SER A 30 -6.54 -1.62 30.49
N LYS A 31 -7.32 -1.32 29.46
CA LYS A 31 -8.40 -2.18 28.99
C LYS A 31 -8.30 -2.46 27.50
N LEU A 32 -8.58 -3.69 27.13
CA LEU A 32 -8.88 -4.08 25.75
C LEU A 32 -10.39 -4.02 25.51
N PRO A 33 -10.83 -3.84 24.24
CA PRO A 33 -12.23 -3.86 23.90
C PRO A 33 -12.93 -5.13 24.38
N GLY A 34 -14.14 -4.98 24.89
CA GLY A 34 -14.95 -6.13 25.31
C GLY A 34 -15.32 -7.06 24.15
N VAL A 35 -15.75 -8.27 24.49
CA VAL A 35 -16.21 -9.26 23.49
C VAL A 35 -17.42 -8.71 22.74
N LYS A 36 -17.31 -8.64 21.41
CA LYS A 36 -18.41 -8.20 20.53
C LYS A 36 -18.78 -9.32 19.55
N ALA A 37 -20.07 -9.59 19.40
CA ALA A 37 -20.57 -10.53 18.41
C ALA A 37 -20.42 -9.91 17.01
N LEU A 38 -19.78 -10.65 16.11
CA LEU A 38 -19.59 -10.25 14.70
C LEU A 38 -20.34 -11.23 13.80
N PHE A 39 -21.38 -10.75 13.14
CA PHE A 39 -22.18 -11.56 12.24
C PHE A 39 -21.56 -11.56 10.84
N SER A 40 -21.50 -12.73 10.21
CA SER A 40 -20.93 -12.91 8.88
C SER A 40 -21.87 -13.69 7.96
N PRO A 41 -23.09 -13.18 7.70
CA PRO A 41 -24.04 -13.83 6.80
C PRO A 41 -23.49 -13.83 5.38
N ARG A 42 -23.79 -14.91 4.64
CA ARG A 42 -23.38 -15.09 3.24
C ARG A 42 -24.50 -15.76 2.46
N ALA A 43 -24.71 -15.30 1.24
CA ALA A 43 -25.61 -15.91 0.28
C ALA A 43 -24.96 -15.94 -1.09
N GLY A 44 -25.26 -16.95 -1.88
CA GLY A 44 -24.75 -17.06 -3.24
C GLY A 44 -25.68 -17.88 -4.11
N PHE A 45 -25.56 -17.71 -5.40
CA PHE A 45 -26.34 -18.43 -6.39
C PHE A 45 -25.47 -18.78 -7.59
N ASN A 46 -25.88 -19.84 -8.28
CA ASN A 46 -25.38 -20.23 -9.59
C ASN A 46 -26.56 -20.74 -10.40
N TRP A 47 -26.88 -20.05 -11.47
CA TRP A 47 -28.05 -20.30 -12.29
C TRP A 47 -27.66 -20.57 -13.74
N ASP A 48 -28.03 -21.76 -14.21
CA ASP A 48 -27.99 -22.10 -15.64
C ASP A 48 -29.21 -21.48 -16.32
N VAL A 49 -29.01 -20.32 -16.96
CA VAL A 49 -30.09 -19.50 -17.55
C VAL A 49 -30.78 -20.21 -18.70
N THR A 50 -30.02 -20.95 -19.51
CA THR A 50 -30.48 -21.62 -20.72
C THR A 50 -30.82 -23.08 -20.53
N GLY A 51 -30.40 -23.69 -19.40
CA GLY A 51 -30.60 -25.10 -19.10
C GLY A 51 -29.66 -26.08 -19.81
N ASP A 52 -28.82 -25.56 -20.71
CA ASP A 52 -27.81 -26.32 -21.47
C ASP A 52 -26.36 -25.95 -21.13
N ARG A 53 -26.19 -25.16 -20.08
CA ARG A 53 -24.90 -24.62 -19.60
C ARG A 53 -24.19 -23.73 -20.62
N SER A 54 -24.93 -23.14 -21.56
CA SER A 54 -24.36 -22.16 -22.49
C SER A 54 -24.23 -20.77 -21.86
N THR A 55 -25.14 -20.45 -20.93
CA THR A 55 -25.13 -19.18 -20.17
C THR A 55 -25.30 -19.47 -18.70
N GLN A 56 -24.30 -19.15 -17.89
CA GLN A 56 -24.36 -19.27 -16.44
C GLN A 56 -24.26 -17.89 -15.80
N LEU A 57 -25.21 -17.58 -14.91
CA LEU A 57 -25.17 -16.42 -14.05
C LEU A 57 -24.83 -16.86 -12.61
N ARG A 58 -23.76 -16.34 -12.06
CA ARG A 58 -23.32 -16.64 -10.69
C ARG A 58 -23.06 -15.38 -9.91
N GLY A 59 -23.24 -15.45 -8.60
CA GLY A 59 -22.97 -14.32 -7.75
C GLY A 59 -23.10 -14.66 -6.29
N GLY A 60 -22.66 -13.72 -5.48
CA GLY A 60 -22.74 -13.86 -4.03
C GLY A 60 -22.60 -12.52 -3.35
N SER A 61 -23.10 -12.48 -2.13
CA SER A 61 -22.98 -11.32 -1.24
C SER A 61 -22.79 -11.81 0.18
N GLY A 62 -21.92 -11.14 0.94
CA GLY A 62 -21.71 -11.52 2.33
C GLY A 62 -20.84 -10.56 3.10
N ILE A 63 -20.90 -10.71 4.41
CA ILE A 63 -20.03 -10.02 5.34
C ILE A 63 -18.91 -10.97 5.75
N PHE A 64 -17.67 -10.47 5.68
CA PHE A 64 -16.49 -11.24 6.00
C PHE A 64 -15.74 -10.56 7.14
N THR A 65 -15.43 -11.33 8.19
CA THR A 65 -14.64 -10.85 9.32
C THR A 65 -13.18 -11.26 9.14
N GLY A 66 -12.30 -10.28 9.14
CA GLY A 66 -10.86 -10.46 9.08
C GLY A 66 -10.24 -10.72 10.44
N ARG A 67 -8.97 -11.10 10.46
CA ARG A 67 -8.17 -11.19 11.68
C ARG A 67 -7.47 -9.87 11.94
N LEU A 68 -7.44 -9.45 13.20
CA LEU A 68 -6.59 -8.37 13.65
C LEU A 68 -5.13 -8.87 13.75
N PRO A 69 -4.14 -8.14 13.23
CA PRO A 69 -2.75 -8.42 13.54
C PRO A 69 -2.51 -8.35 15.05
N PHE A 70 -2.05 -9.45 15.65
CA PHE A 70 -1.88 -9.51 17.11
C PHE A 70 -0.80 -8.56 17.64
N VAL A 71 0.11 -8.11 16.78
CA VAL A 71 1.08 -7.07 17.13
C VAL A 71 0.39 -5.78 17.60
N TRP A 72 -0.80 -5.44 17.10
CA TRP A 72 -1.52 -4.25 17.55
C TRP A 72 -2.03 -4.38 18.98
N VAL A 73 -2.56 -5.55 19.35
CA VAL A 73 -2.93 -5.84 20.74
C VAL A 73 -1.68 -5.90 21.64
N GLY A 74 -0.62 -6.57 21.15
CA GLY A 74 0.67 -6.61 21.83
C GLY A 74 1.25 -5.22 22.07
N ASN A 75 1.07 -4.31 21.13
CA ASN A 75 1.50 -2.92 21.24
C ASN A 75 0.77 -2.14 22.33
N VAL A 76 -0.54 -2.35 22.49
CA VAL A 76 -1.30 -1.74 23.60
C VAL A 76 -0.77 -2.27 24.93
N ILE A 77 -0.50 -3.57 25.03
CA ILE A 77 0.01 -4.20 26.24
C ILE A 77 1.44 -3.70 26.58
N SER A 78 2.31 -3.57 25.58
CA SER A 78 3.73 -3.22 25.77
C SER A 78 4.01 -1.72 25.86
N ASN A 79 3.04 -0.86 25.52
CA ASN A 79 3.20 0.59 25.50
C ASN A 79 2.18 1.29 26.39
N PRO A 80 2.30 1.14 27.73
CA PRO A 80 1.35 1.74 28.67
C PRO A 80 1.55 3.25 28.84
N GLY A 81 2.55 3.84 28.18
CA GLY A 81 2.90 5.24 28.28
C GLY A 81 3.97 5.56 29.32
N PRO A 82 4.39 6.82 29.39
CA PRO A 82 5.40 7.29 30.34
C PRO A 82 4.90 7.28 31.80
N ASN A 83 5.81 7.06 32.74
CA ASN A 83 5.54 7.21 34.17
C ASN A 83 6.67 8.03 34.82
N PRO A 84 6.53 9.36 34.87
CA PRO A 84 7.58 10.26 35.36
C PRO A 84 7.91 10.04 36.85
N ASN A 85 7.02 9.42 37.63
CA ASN A 85 7.26 9.14 39.05
C ASN A 85 8.23 7.97 39.22
N LEU A 86 8.33 7.07 38.23
CA LEU A 86 9.22 5.91 38.32
C LEU A 86 10.56 6.18 37.61
N TYR A 87 10.56 7.01 36.56
CA TYR A 87 11.73 7.23 35.69
C TYR A 87 11.79 8.68 35.21
N PRO A 88 12.34 9.60 36.00
CA PRO A 88 12.39 11.02 35.62
C PRO A 88 13.31 11.32 34.44
N SER A 89 14.18 10.37 34.02
CA SER A 89 15.16 10.56 32.94
C SER A 89 14.85 9.79 31.63
N GLY A 90 13.65 9.31 31.45
CA GLY A 90 13.23 8.59 30.22
C GLY A 90 12.95 7.11 30.42
N PRO A 91 12.48 6.41 29.40
CA PRO A 91 12.08 5.02 29.48
C PRO A 91 13.28 4.14 29.77
N GLN A 92 13.24 3.44 30.87
CA GLN A 92 14.23 2.44 31.26
C GLN A 92 13.52 1.10 31.47
N ILE A 93 14.00 0.06 30.81
CA ILE A 93 13.56 -1.30 31.09
C ILE A 93 14.33 -1.78 32.29
N LYS A 94 13.67 -1.94 33.45
CA LYS A 94 14.26 -2.62 34.61
C LYS A 94 14.24 -4.12 34.39
N THR A 95 15.35 -4.76 34.69
CA THR A 95 15.53 -6.22 34.64
C THR A 95 15.19 -6.95 35.95
N SER A 96 14.45 -6.33 36.88
CA SER A 96 14.02 -6.91 38.15
C SER A 96 12.51 -7.17 38.18
N ASP A 97 11.99 -7.74 39.24
CA ASP A 97 10.57 -8.05 39.46
C ASP A 97 9.61 -6.85 39.28
N ASP A 98 10.15 -5.62 39.25
CA ASP A 98 9.43 -4.41 38.83
C ASP A 98 9.24 -4.27 37.30
N ALA A 99 9.68 -5.24 36.49
CA ALA A 99 9.55 -5.24 35.04
C ALA A 99 8.09 -5.24 34.53
N ILE A 100 7.13 -5.41 35.42
CA ILE A 100 5.69 -5.31 35.13
C ILE A 100 5.27 -3.87 34.81
N LEU A 101 6.05 -2.86 35.24
CA LEU A 101 5.81 -1.45 34.93
C LEU A 101 6.68 -1.00 33.77
N GLN A 102 6.41 -1.57 32.58
CA GLN A 102 7.06 -1.11 31.35
C GLN A 102 6.69 0.35 31.12
N GLN A 103 7.70 1.13 30.81
CA GLN A 103 7.56 2.51 30.42
C GLN A 103 7.88 2.62 28.94
N SER A 104 7.06 3.32 28.18
CA SER A 104 7.31 3.58 26.77
C SER A 104 7.17 5.06 26.46
N TYR A 105 7.73 5.50 25.34
CA TYR A 105 7.51 6.85 24.83
C TYR A 105 6.07 7.08 24.37
N TYR A 106 5.35 6.01 24.04
CA TYR A 106 4.00 6.06 23.47
C TYR A 106 2.99 5.52 24.47
N THR A 107 1.79 6.09 24.45
CA THR A 107 0.61 5.47 25.04
C THR A 107 -0.22 4.88 23.90
N ASN A 108 -0.36 3.57 23.84
CA ASN A 108 -1.23 2.92 22.86
C ASN A 108 -2.52 2.47 23.53
N VAL A 109 -3.63 2.75 22.89
CA VAL A 109 -4.99 2.44 23.39
C VAL A 109 -5.80 1.82 22.26
N MET A 110 -6.71 0.92 22.59
CA MET A 110 -7.79 0.54 21.68
C MET A 110 -9.08 1.24 22.10
N ASP A 111 -9.82 1.75 21.14
CA ASP A 111 -11.14 2.30 21.41
C ASP A 111 -12.02 1.22 22.07
N PRO A 112 -12.78 1.54 23.13
CA PRO A 112 -13.64 0.57 23.82
C PRO A 112 -14.68 -0.07 22.89
N ASP A 113 -15.07 0.65 21.83
CA ASP A 113 -16.01 0.18 20.84
C ASP A 113 -15.36 -0.46 19.62
N PHE A 114 -14.05 -0.59 19.60
CA PHE A 114 -13.31 -1.22 18.52
C PHE A 114 -13.88 -2.60 18.17
N ARG A 115 -14.03 -2.86 16.87
CA ARG A 115 -14.48 -4.13 16.29
C ARG A 115 -13.43 -4.68 15.34
N TRP A 116 -13.32 -5.98 15.27
CA TRP A 116 -12.45 -6.61 14.30
C TRP A 116 -12.86 -6.22 12.87
N PRO A 117 -11.88 -6.13 11.97
CA PRO A 117 -12.14 -5.73 10.59
C PRO A 117 -13.23 -6.56 9.95
N GLN A 118 -14.20 -5.89 9.36
CA GLN A 118 -15.26 -6.51 8.57
C GLN A 118 -15.43 -5.78 7.24
N VAL A 119 -15.65 -6.56 6.20
CA VAL A 119 -15.95 -6.07 4.86
C VAL A 119 -17.25 -6.70 4.36
N TRP A 120 -18.05 -5.92 3.67
CA TRP A 120 -19.15 -6.45 2.86
C TRP A 120 -18.63 -6.60 1.44
N THR A 121 -18.71 -7.81 0.89
CA THR A 121 -18.30 -8.10 -0.48
C THR A 121 -19.46 -8.70 -1.25
N THR A 122 -19.66 -8.22 -2.47
CA THR A 122 -20.62 -8.77 -3.42
C THR A 122 -19.97 -8.93 -4.79
N ASN A 123 -20.34 -10.00 -5.49
CA ASN A 123 -19.93 -10.20 -6.87
C ASN A 123 -21.07 -10.75 -7.71
N VAL A 124 -21.01 -10.42 -9.00
CA VAL A 124 -21.88 -11.00 -10.05
C VAL A 124 -21.01 -11.31 -11.25
N ALA A 125 -21.19 -12.50 -11.81
CA ALA A 125 -20.49 -12.92 -13.00
C ALA A 125 -21.41 -13.64 -13.99
N VAL A 126 -21.13 -13.46 -15.26
CA VAL A 126 -21.73 -14.17 -16.37
C VAL A 126 -20.64 -14.97 -17.10
N ASP A 127 -20.88 -16.28 -17.25
CA ASP A 127 -20.07 -17.15 -18.09
C ASP A 127 -20.91 -17.54 -19.31
N GLN A 128 -20.39 -17.28 -20.51
CA GLN A 128 -21.09 -17.44 -21.77
C GLN A 128 -20.27 -18.28 -22.74
N LYS A 129 -20.88 -19.34 -23.30
CA LYS A 129 -20.34 -20.00 -24.48
C LYS A 129 -20.58 -19.11 -25.68
N LEU A 130 -19.49 -18.74 -26.35
CA LEU A 130 -19.48 -17.90 -27.55
C LEU A 130 -19.26 -18.77 -28.80
N PRO A 131 -19.48 -18.23 -30.03
CA PRO A 131 -19.08 -18.90 -31.24
C PRO A 131 -17.62 -19.37 -31.21
N TRP A 132 -17.29 -20.40 -32.01
CA TRP A 132 -15.96 -21.01 -32.10
C TRP A 132 -15.45 -21.66 -30.83
N ASP A 133 -16.33 -22.15 -29.94
CA ASP A 133 -16.04 -22.80 -28.68
C ASP A 133 -15.23 -21.91 -27.69
N LEU A 134 -15.38 -20.59 -27.83
CA LEU A 134 -14.87 -19.65 -26.86
C LEU A 134 -15.74 -19.64 -25.60
N LEU A 135 -15.12 -19.55 -24.44
CA LEU A 135 -15.78 -19.24 -23.18
C LEU A 135 -15.45 -17.81 -22.77
N GLY A 136 -16.45 -16.95 -22.73
CA GLY A 136 -16.36 -15.58 -22.23
C GLY A 136 -16.84 -15.50 -20.79
N THR A 137 -16.13 -14.76 -19.96
CA THR A 137 -16.55 -14.43 -18.56
C THR A 137 -16.50 -12.91 -18.39
N LEU A 138 -17.54 -12.35 -17.77
CA LEU A 138 -17.55 -10.99 -17.26
C LEU A 138 -17.91 -11.05 -15.78
N GLU A 139 -17.07 -10.51 -14.93
CA GLU A 139 -17.28 -10.46 -13.49
C GLU A 139 -17.10 -9.04 -12.96
N VAL A 140 -18.02 -8.62 -12.09
CA VAL A 140 -17.93 -7.40 -11.28
C VAL A 140 -17.90 -7.78 -9.83
N LEU A 141 -16.92 -7.26 -9.09
CA LEU A 141 -16.80 -7.42 -7.65
C LEU A 141 -16.77 -6.04 -7.01
N TYR A 142 -17.48 -5.88 -5.91
CA TYR A 142 -17.48 -4.69 -5.06
C TYR A 142 -17.28 -5.11 -3.60
N SER A 143 -16.40 -4.41 -2.90
CA SER A 143 -16.23 -4.56 -1.45
C SER A 143 -16.27 -3.20 -0.77
N LYS A 144 -16.91 -3.15 0.38
CA LYS A 144 -17.03 -1.96 1.24
C LYS A 144 -16.56 -2.31 2.65
N ASP A 145 -15.71 -1.49 3.21
CA ASP A 145 -15.31 -1.61 4.61
C ASP A 145 -16.51 -1.30 5.53
N ILE A 146 -16.76 -2.18 6.50
CA ILE A 146 -17.71 -1.96 7.57
C ILE A 146 -16.97 -1.48 8.81
N ASN A 147 -15.88 -2.15 9.15
CA ASN A 147 -14.99 -1.85 10.26
C ASN A 147 -13.54 -1.98 9.77
N ALA A 148 -13.04 -1.01 9.01
CA ALA A 148 -11.60 -0.94 8.71
C ALA A 148 -10.85 -0.46 9.95
N THR A 149 -9.61 -0.88 10.13
CA THR A 149 -8.78 -0.34 11.21
C THR A 149 -8.34 1.06 10.86
N PHE A 150 -8.42 1.93 11.86
CA PHE A 150 -8.05 3.33 11.79
C PHE A 150 -7.12 3.68 12.96
N MET A 151 -6.16 4.56 12.72
CA MET A 151 -5.19 4.98 13.74
C MET A 151 -5.16 6.50 13.80
N ARG A 152 -5.18 7.05 15.02
CA ARG A 152 -5.08 8.49 15.27
C ARG A 152 -4.18 8.78 16.46
N ASN A 153 -3.66 10.00 16.53
CA ASN A 153 -2.89 10.48 17.67
C ASN A 153 -3.75 11.45 18.48
N ALA A 154 -4.27 10.99 19.59
CA ALA A 154 -5.12 11.77 20.48
C ALA A 154 -4.38 12.88 21.25
N ASP A 155 -3.04 12.91 21.19
CA ASP A 155 -2.19 13.97 21.77
C ASP A 155 -1.99 15.17 20.82
N LEU A 156 -2.44 15.07 19.55
CA LEU A 156 -2.32 16.16 18.59
C LEU A 156 -3.31 17.29 18.95
N PRO A 157 -2.84 18.53 19.19
CA PRO A 157 -3.71 19.66 19.48
C PRO A 157 -4.46 20.16 18.25
N ALA A 158 -5.39 21.06 18.43
CA ALA A 158 -5.99 21.80 17.33
C ALA A 158 -4.90 22.61 16.58
N PRO A 159 -5.03 22.78 15.26
CA PRO A 159 -4.08 23.56 14.47
C PRO A 159 -4.12 25.04 14.91
N THR A 160 -2.95 25.66 14.92
CA THR A 160 -2.80 27.06 15.34
C THR A 160 -3.15 28.04 14.24
N ARG A 161 -3.01 27.63 12.97
CA ARG A 161 -3.31 28.43 11.77
C ARG A 161 -3.44 27.52 10.55
N ALA A 162 -3.88 28.06 9.43
CA ALA A 162 -3.70 27.48 8.12
C ALA A 162 -2.44 28.06 7.47
N LEU A 163 -1.70 27.24 6.70
CA LEU A 163 -0.57 27.72 5.91
C LEU A 163 -1.08 28.46 4.68
N PRO A 164 -0.41 29.55 4.25
CA PRO A 164 -0.69 30.19 2.98
C PRO A 164 -0.51 29.23 1.80
N ILE A 165 -1.21 29.50 0.70
CA ILE A 165 -1.14 28.81 -0.60
C ILE A 165 -2.04 27.58 -0.65
N ASP A 166 -1.86 26.56 0.18
CA ASP A 166 -2.61 25.30 0.13
C ASP A 166 -3.62 25.11 1.26
N ASN A 167 -3.67 26.06 2.21
CA ASN A 167 -4.58 26.06 3.35
C ASN A 167 -4.48 24.84 4.29
N ARG A 168 -3.34 24.08 4.23
CA ARG A 168 -3.17 22.98 5.18
C ARG A 168 -3.11 23.48 6.61
N PRO A 169 -3.66 22.72 7.58
CA PRO A 169 -3.54 23.06 9.00
C PRO A 169 -2.09 23.00 9.44
N TYR A 170 -1.68 23.89 10.33
CA TYR A 170 -0.36 23.93 10.94
C TYR A 170 -0.44 23.76 12.46
N TYR A 171 0.21 22.73 12.98
CA TYR A 171 0.12 22.33 14.41
C TYR A 171 1.26 22.87 15.26
N ALA A 172 2.25 23.51 14.65
CA ALA A 172 3.37 24.17 15.32
C ALA A 172 4.20 23.25 16.25
N ASN A 173 4.33 21.97 15.89
CA ASN A 173 4.96 20.92 16.72
C ASN A 173 4.34 20.84 18.13
N GLY A 174 3.06 21.15 18.24
CA GLY A 174 2.34 21.17 19.50
C GLY A 174 1.96 19.77 19.99
N THR A 175 1.83 19.65 21.31
CA THR A 175 1.29 18.48 22.01
C THR A 175 0.36 18.95 23.11
N LEU A 176 -0.70 18.20 23.39
CA LEU A 176 -1.61 18.50 24.52
C LEU A 176 -0.95 18.27 25.87
N ASN A 177 0.07 17.41 25.90
CA ASN A 177 0.76 16.96 27.09
C ASN A 177 2.26 17.31 27.02
N PRO A 178 2.64 18.60 27.09
CA PRO A 178 4.03 19.02 27.02
C PRO A 178 4.84 18.38 28.19
N GLY A 179 6.03 17.90 27.89
CA GLY A 179 6.89 17.19 28.85
C GLY A 179 6.73 15.67 28.85
N LEU A 180 5.83 15.12 28.05
CA LEU A 180 5.88 13.71 27.68
C LEU A 180 7.01 13.52 26.67
N PHE A 181 7.92 12.63 26.97
CA PHE A 181 9.15 12.31 26.23
C PHE A 181 8.95 12.01 24.73
N GLY A 182 8.39 12.94 23.95
CA GLY A 182 8.22 12.82 22.49
C GLY A 182 7.21 11.78 22.04
N GLY A 183 6.44 11.19 22.95
CA GLY A 183 5.44 10.18 22.61
C GLY A 183 4.06 10.78 22.37
N GLY A 184 3.27 10.13 21.53
CA GLY A 184 1.85 10.44 21.33
C GLY A 184 0.94 9.49 22.10
N ILE A 185 -0.35 9.75 22.01
CA ILE A 185 -1.43 8.86 22.46
C ILE A 185 -2.06 8.26 21.20
N TYR A 186 -1.63 7.05 20.83
CA TYR A 186 -2.10 6.41 19.61
C TYR A 186 -3.31 5.53 19.89
N VAL A 187 -4.43 5.88 19.30
CA VAL A 187 -5.69 5.16 19.44
C VAL A 187 -5.93 4.29 18.23
N ILE A 188 -6.20 3.01 18.46
CA ILE A 188 -6.63 2.04 17.46
C ILE A 188 -8.16 2.05 17.44
N ASP A 189 -8.73 2.44 16.33
CA ASP A 189 -10.16 2.68 16.14
C ASP A 189 -10.66 2.06 14.83
N ASN A 190 -11.90 2.26 14.47
CA ASN A 190 -12.51 1.79 13.24
C ASN A 190 -12.97 2.94 12.33
N SER A 191 -12.96 2.65 11.04
CA SER A 191 -13.56 3.49 9.99
C SER A 191 -14.39 2.64 9.04
N SER A 192 -15.38 3.24 8.40
CA SER A 192 -16.19 2.59 7.35
C SER A 192 -15.93 3.16 5.95
N GLU A 193 -14.87 3.93 5.76
CA GLU A 193 -14.70 4.74 4.55
C GLU A 193 -14.10 3.99 3.35
N GLY A 194 -13.35 2.89 3.56
CA GLY A 194 -12.68 2.16 2.48
C GLY A 194 -13.64 1.39 1.57
N TYR A 195 -13.23 1.24 0.30
CA TYR A 195 -13.91 0.38 -0.67
C TYR A 195 -12.94 -0.09 -1.76
N ASN A 196 -13.31 -1.17 -2.46
CA ASN A 196 -12.72 -1.53 -3.73
C ASN A 196 -13.76 -2.10 -4.68
N TYR A 197 -13.51 -1.96 -5.97
CA TYR A 197 -14.26 -2.68 -7.00
C TYR A 197 -13.35 -3.11 -8.13
N SER A 198 -13.70 -4.24 -8.75
CA SER A 198 -13.01 -4.72 -9.94
C SER A 198 -14.00 -5.16 -11.01
N ILE A 199 -13.59 -4.99 -12.25
CA ILE A 199 -14.29 -5.50 -13.44
C ILE A 199 -13.30 -6.39 -14.16
N THR A 200 -13.61 -7.67 -14.29
CA THR A 200 -12.77 -8.64 -14.98
C THR A 200 -13.51 -9.19 -16.19
N THR A 201 -12.87 -9.17 -17.34
CA THR A 201 -13.31 -9.87 -18.53
C THR A 201 -12.28 -10.92 -18.93
N GLN A 202 -12.74 -12.10 -19.33
CA GLN A 202 -11.88 -13.21 -19.72
C GLN A 202 -12.42 -13.89 -20.96
N LEU A 203 -11.50 -14.28 -21.85
CA LEU A 203 -11.77 -15.19 -22.97
C LEU A 203 -10.86 -16.39 -22.85
N ARG A 204 -11.42 -17.60 -23.01
CA ARG A 204 -10.70 -18.85 -22.97
C ARG A 204 -11.15 -19.78 -24.08
N LYS A 205 -10.20 -20.52 -24.66
CA LYS A 205 -10.49 -21.57 -25.65
C LYS A 205 -9.63 -22.81 -25.39
N ILE A 206 -10.25 -23.96 -25.56
CA ILE A 206 -9.58 -25.26 -25.63
C ILE A 206 -9.69 -25.70 -27.10
N PHE A 207 -8.55 -25.92 -27.72
CA PHE A 207 -8.47 -26.38 -29.13
C PHE A 207 -8.31 -27.89 -29.19
N ASP A 208 -8.89 -28.54 -30.17
CA ASP A 208 -8.86 -30.00 -30.31
C ASP A 208 -7.45 -30.56 -30.52
N PHE A 209 -6.51 -29.74 -30.99
CA PHE A 209 -5.11 -30.16 -31.18
C PHE A 209 -4.22 -30.05 -29.93
N GLY A 210 -4.81 -29.86 -28.72
CA GLY A 210 -4.08 -29.87 -27.45
C GLY A 210 -3.59 -28.51 -26.94
N LEU A 211 -3.96 -27.40 -27.59
CA LEU A 211 -3.70 -26.04 -27.09
C LEU A 211 -4.86 -25.58 -26.20
N THR A 212 -4.53 -25.04 -25.04
CA THR A 212 -5.45 -24.23 -24.23
C THR A 212 -4.89 -22.81 -24.15
N ALA A 213 -5.70 -21.82 -24.53
CA ALA A 213 -5.29 -20.41 -24.45
C ALA A 213 -6.36 -19.58 -23.77
N GLY A 214 -5.94 -18.54 -23.05
CA GLY A 214 -6.83 -17.60 -22.40
C GLY A 214 -6.18 -16.24 -22.23
N VAL A 215 -7.02 -15.21 -22.23
CA VAL A 215 -6.64 -13.84 -21.90
C VAL A 215 -7.68 -13.25 -20.97
N SER A 216 -7.23 -12.54 -19.96
CA SER A 216 -8.09 -11.77 -19.05
C SER A 216 -7.58 -10.35 -18.92
N TYR A 217 -8.53 -9.43 -18.76
CA TYR A 217 -8.28 -8.05 -18.39
C TYR A 217 -9.03 -7.73 -17.10
N THR A 218 -8.35 -7.11 -16.16
CA THR A 218 -8.95 -6.64 -14.91
C THR A 218 -8.68 -5.15 -14.75
N PHE A 219 -9.75 -4.41 -14.50
CA PHE A 219 -9.71 -3.06 -13.96
C PHE A 219 -9.99 -3.13 -12.46
N LEU A 220 -9.15 -2.49 -11.64
CA LEU A 220 -9.29 -2.43 -10.18
C LEU A 220 -9.20 -0.99 -9.71
N GLU A 221 -10.15 -0.57 -8.87
CA GLU A 221 -10.01 0.62 -8.04
C GLU A 221 -10.18 0.25 -6.57
N ALA A 222 -9.22 0.64 -5.74
CA ALA A 222 -9.23 0.39 -4.31
C ALA A 222 -8.84 1.68 -3.57
N LYS A 223 -9.65 2.06 -2.60
CA LYS A 223 -9.44 3.24 -1.75
C LYS A 223 -9.53 2.89 -0.27
N SER A 224 -8.66 3.51 0.53
CA SER A 224 -8.60 3.35 1.98
C SER A 224 -8.22 4.67 2.64
N GLN A 225 -8.44 4.81 3.95
CA GLN A 225 -7.99 5.99 4.70
C GLN A 225 -6.57 5.83 5.24
N MET A 226 -6.15 4.60 5.51
CA MET A 226 -4.83 4.32 6.07
C MET A 226 -4.05 3.39 5.14
N LYS A 227 -2.72 3.49 5.17
CA LYS A 227 -1.87 2.41 4.69
C LYS A 227 -2.03 1.20 5.62
N SER A 228 -1.62 0.01 5.22
CA SER A 228 -1.80 -1.20 6.03
C SER A 228 -0.48 -1.74 6.58
N THR A 229 -0.58 -2.50 7.68
CA THR A 229 0.42 -3.48 8.16
C THR A 229 1.54 -3.01 9.08
N GLU A 230 1.43 -1.84 9.73
CA GLU A 230 2.41 -1.41 10.73
C GLU A 230 1.76 -1.20 12.12
N ILE A 231 2.54 -0.93 13.14
CA ILE A 231 2.04 -0.58 14.48
C ILE A 231 1.40 0.82 14.48
N ALA A 232 0.54 1.11 15.43
CA ALA A 232 -0.30 2.32 15.44
C ALA A 232 0.48 3.63 15.26
N SER A 233 1.59 3.80 15.98
CA SER A 233 2.42 4.99 15.89
C SER A 233 3.05 5.17 14.50
N VAL A 234 3.53 4.08 13.89
CA VAL A 234 4.13 4.10 12.55
C VAL A 234 3.07 4.30 11.48
N LEU A 235 1.90 3.64 11.61
CA LEU A 235 0.79 3.85 10.66
C LEU A 235 0.34 5.30 10.61
N TRP A 236 0.21 5.94 11.78
CA TRP A 236 -0.16 7.35 11.84
C TRP A 236 0.96 8.25 11.30
N ALA A 237 2.19 8.04 11.76
CA ALA A 237 3.35 8.88 11.44
C ALA A 237 3.75 8.87 9.96
N GLU A 238 3.54 7.73 9.29
CA GLU A 238 3.94 7.54 7.89
C GLU A 238 2.76 7.49 6.92
N ASN A 239 1.52 7.72 7.36
CA ASN A 239 0.38 7.78 6.46
C ASN A 239 0.36 9.13 5.75
N PRO A 240 0.61 9.21 4.43
CA PRO A 240 0.64 10.50 3.74
C PRO A 240 -0.73 11.16 3.76
N VAL A 241 -0.76 12.44 4.16
CA VAL A 241 -2.00 13.23 4.34
C VAL A 241 -1.88 14.60 3.68
N LYS A 242 -3.02 15.17 3.29
CA LYS A 242 -3.06 16.54 2.76
C LYS A 242 -2.96 17.60 3.86
N GLY A 243 -3.26 17.25 5.10
CA GLY A 243 -3.17 18.20 6.20
C GLY A 243 -3.46 17.64 7.58
N ASN A 244 -4.63 17.08 7.83
CA ASN A 244 -4.98 16.56 9.17
C ASN A 244 -4.69 15.05 9.27
N PRO A 245 -3.63 14.64 10.01
CA PRO A 245 -3.28 13.22 10.11
C PRO A 245 -4.29 12.39 10.92
N ASN A 246 -5.09 13.03 11.78
CA ASN A 246 -6.17 12.36 12.52
C ASN A 246 -7.47 12.21 11.71
N LYS A 247 -7.54 12.84 10.53
CA LYS A 247 -8.67 12.74 9.62
C LYS A 247 -8.19 12.61 8.17
N PRO A 248 -7.42 11.54 7.87
CA PRO A 248 -6.89 11.33 6.52
C PRO A 248 -8.02 11.14 5.53
N GLU A 249 -7.84 11.71 4.36
CA GLU A 249 -8.81 11.58 3.27
C GLU A 249 -8.81 10.16 2.71
N LEU A 250 -9.96 9.76 2.18
CA LEU A 250 -10.07 8.54 1.40
C LEU A 250 -9.25 8.68 0.12
N SER A 251 -8.24 7.86 -0.04
CA SER A 251 -7.33 7.89 -1.18
C SER A 251 -6.96 6.49 -1.64
N TYR A 252 -6.15 6.37 -2.69
CA TYR A 252 -5.78 5.08 -3.25
C TYR A 252 -5.14 4.17 -2.22
N SER A 253 -5.47 2.87 -2.34
CA SER A 253 -4.76 1.82 -1.60
C SER A 253 -3.35 1.64 -2.16
N GLU A 254 -2.41 1.27 -1.31
CA GLU A 254 -1.05 0.94 -1.71
C GLU A 254 -0.93 -0.34 -2.54
N PHE A 255 -1.98 -1.17 -2.57
CA PHE A 255 -2.00 -2.48 -3.22
C PHE A 255 -2.79 -2.46 -4.52
N GLY A 256 -2.39 -3.36 -5.43
CA GLY A 256 -3.05 -3.64 -6.68
C GLY A 256 -2.52 -2.81 -7.86
N ASN A 257 -2.73 -3.34 -9.04
CA ASN A 257 -2.54 -2.67 -10.32
C ASN A 257 -3.92 -2.25 -10.82
N ARG A 258 -4.06 -1.01 -11.28
CA ARG A 258 -5.35 -0.51 -11.76
C ARG A 258 -5.82 -1.22 -13.02
N HIS A 259 -4.86 -1.51 -13.90
CA HIS A 259 -5.09 -2.23 -15.14
C HIS A 259 -4.14 -3.43 -15.22
N ARG A 260 -4.67 -4.62 -15.48
CA ARG A 260 -3.87 -5.83 -15.60
C ARG A 260 -4.42 -6.74 -16.69
N ILE A 261 -3.55 -7.14 -17.61
CA ILE A 261 -3.83 -8.13 -18.64
C ILE A 261 -2.98 -9.37 -18.31
N ILE A 262 -3.62 -10.53 -18.29
CA ILE A 262 -2.94 -11.82 -18.16
C ILE A 262 -3.29 -12.67 -19.37
N GLY A 263 -2.25 -13.17 -20.03
CA GLY A 263 -2.39 -14.15 -21.09
C GLY A 263 -1.75 -15.48 -20.67
N THR A 264 -2.40 -16.58 -21.01
CA THR A 264 -1.87 -17.93 -20.80
C THR A 264 -2.04 -18.76 -22.04
N ALA A 265 -1.05 -19.57 -22.39
CA ALA A 265 -1.16 -20.59 -23.41
C ALA A 265 -0.43 -21.84 -22.94
N ASN A 266 -1.06 -22.99 -23.10
CA ASN A 266 -0.47 -24.28 -22.78
C ASN A 266 -0.76 -25.24 -23.91
N TYR A 267 0.31 -25.79 -24.48
CA TYR A 267 0.24 -26.77 -25.55
C TYR A 267 0.96 -28.04 -25.12
N ARG A 268 0.31 -29.18 -25.29
CA ARG A 268 0.91 -30.50 -25.06
C ARG A 268 0.84 -31.33 -26.33
N HIS A 269 2.00 -31.86 -26.74
CA HIS A 269 2.12 -32.79 -27.86
C HIS A 269 2.67 -34.12 -27.37
N GLU A 270 1.96 -35.18 -27.69
CA GLU A 270 2.38 -36.55 -27.41
C GLU A 270 3.00 -37.14 -28.68
N TRP A 271 4.33 -37.28 -28.68
CA TRP A 271 5.09 -37.89 -29.80
C TRP A 271 4.88 -39.40 -29.83
N SER A 272 4.71 -40.01 -28.68
CA SER A 272 4.45 -41.43 -28.45
C SER A 272 3.88 -41.64 -27.05
N GLU A 273 3.48 -42.88 -26.71
CA GLU A 273 3.08 -43.24 -25.34
C GLU A 273 4.13 -42.94 -24.27
N ASN A 274 5.40 -42.85 -24.67
CA ASN A 274 6.56 -42.68 -23.82
C ASN A 274 7.18 -41.29 -23.89
N LEU A 275 6.79 -40.46 -24.83
CA LEU A 275 7.44 -39.17 -25.10
C LEU A 275 6.40 -38.07 -25.31
N ALA A 276 6.44 -37.05 -24.47
CA ALA A 276 5.56 -35.89 -24.61
C ALA A 276 6.30 -34.58 -24.29
N THR A 277 6.00 -33.55 -25.07
CA THR A 277 6.49 -32.18 -24.85
C THR A 277 5.31 -31.28 -24.47
N SER A 278 5.47 -30.48 -23.41
CA SER A 278 4.52 -29.44 -23.07
C SER A 278 5.22 -28.09 -23.12
N VAL A 279 4.55 -27.09 -23.72
CA VAL A 279 5.02 -25.70 -23.75
C VAL A 279 3.95 -24.84 -23.11
N GLY A 280 4.32 -24.12 -22.07
CA GLY A 280 3.50 -23.13 -21.38
C GLY A 280 4.03 -21.72 -21.60
N MET A 281 3.13 -20.76 -21.80
CA MET A 281 3.44 -19.34 -21.87
C MET A 281 2.57 -18.59 -20.87
N PHE A 282 3.18 -17.65 -20.17
CA PHE A 282 2.51 -16.68 -19.33
C PHE A 282 2.88 -15.27 -19.79
N LEU A 283 1.89 -14.44 -20.01
CA LEU A 283 2.03 -13.03 -20.35
C LEU A 283 1.39 -12.19 -19.24
N GLU A 284 2.09 -11.19 -18.76
CA GLU A 284 1.55 -10.13 -17.92
C GLU A 284 1.85 -8.78 -18.53
N VAL A 285 0.79 -7.94 -18.68
CA VAL A 285 0.91 -6.51 -19.00
C VAL A 285 0.07 -5.76 -17.98
N ALA A 286 0.70 -4.86 -17.23
CA ALA A 286 -0.01 -4.13 -16.18
C ALA A 286 0.51 -2.70 -16.05
N ASP A 287 -0.33 -1.80 -15.51
CA ASP A 287 0.17 -0.54 -14.97
C ASP A 287 1.07 -0.84 -13.77
N GLY A 288 2.05 0.03 -13.53
CA GLY A 288 3.00 -0.18 -12.44
C GLY A 288 2.31 -0.15 -11.08
N ASN A 289 2.93 -0.83 -10.14
CA ASN A 289 2.50 -0.76 -8.75
C ASN A 289 2.81 0.63 -8.15
N ARG A 290 2.39 0.83 -6.89
CA ARG A 290 2.56 2.08 -6.15
C ARG A 290 3.73 2.02 -5.17
N PHE A 291 4.85 1.45 -5.60
CA PHE A 291 6.09 1.34 -4.82
C PHE A 291 7.18 2.18 -5.46
N ALA A 292 7.92 2.96 -4.64
CA ALA A 292 9.19 3.53 -5.04
C ALA A 292 10.28 2.45 -5.11
N GLY A 293 11.38 2.75 -5.79
CA GLY A 293 12.57 1.89 -5.82
C GLY A 293 13.18 1.66 -4.44
N ALA A 294 14.25 0.87 -4.38
CA ALA A 294 14.91 0.48 -3.14
C ALA A 294 15.24 1.70 -2.25
N GLY A 295 14.84 1.63 -0.98
CA GLY A 295 15.02 2.70 0.00
C GLY A 295 13.98 3.82 -0.06
N GLY A 296 12.98 3.73 -0.94
CA GLY A 296 11.88 4.67 -1.01
C GLY A 296 10.65 4.24 -0.23
N ASN A 297 9.84 5.23 0.13
CA ASN A 297 8.50 5.01 0.65
C ASN A 297 7.57 4.49 -0.46
N ARG A 298 6.37 4.10 -0.10
CA ARG A 298 5.33 3.82 -1.07
C ARG A 298 5.03 5.08 -1.87
N TYR A 299 4.73 4.91 -3.17
CA TYR A 299 4.75 5.98 -4.15
C TYR A 299 3.70 7.05 -3.89
N SER A 300 4.05 7.98 -3.03
CA SER A 300 3.36 9.26 -2.82
C SER A 300 4.40 10.37 -2.90
N PHE A 301 4.03 11.50 -3.49
CA PHE A 301 4.88 12.68 -3.46
C PHE A 301 4.71 13.39 -2.11
N ILE A 302 5.74 13.36 -1.27
CA ILE A 302 5.76 13.96 0.07
C ILE A 302 6.88 15.00 0.18
N TYR A 303 6.77 15.87 1.14
CA TYR A 303 7.89 16.72 1.53
C TYR A 303 8.95 15.93 2.30
N SER A 304 10.19 16.35 2.20
CA SER A 304 11.24 15.96 3.14
C SER A 304 11.23 16.98 4.29
N GLY A 305 10.66 16.62 5.42
CA GLY A 305 10.47 17.47 6.60
C GLY A 305 9.01 17.67 6.98
N ASP A 306 8.79 18.13 8.19
CA ASP A 306 7.47 18.32 8.82
C ASP A 306 6.93 19.71 8.48
N VAL A 307 6.14 19.81 7.42
CA VAL A 307 5.61 21.10 6.91
C VAL A 307 4.36 21.53 7.68
N ASN A 308 3.54 20.56 8.07
CA ASN A 308 2.29 20.85 8.81
C ASN A 308 2.52 21.00 10.33
N GLY A 309 3.72 20.65 10.83
CA GLY A 309 4.07 20.77 12.24
C GLY A 309 3.35 19.79 13.15
N ASP A 310 3.01 18.59 12.67
CA ASP A 310 2.37 17.53 13.46
C ASP A 310 3.37 16.66 14.21
N GLY A 311 4.68 16.94 14.06
CA GLY A 311 5.77 16.20 14.66
C GLY A 311 6.31 15.06 13.79
N GLN A 312 5.83 14.90 12.54
CA GLN A 312 6.23 13.82 11.63
C GLN A 312 6.74 14.37 10.30
N GLY A 313 7.96 14.02 9.92
CA GLY A 313 8.61 14.56 8.72
C GLY A 313 8.44 13.73 7.45
N GLY A 314 7.53 12.77 7.40
CA GLY A 314 7.41 11.83 6.27
C GLY A 314 5.99 11.57 5.82
N ASN A 315 5.02 12.38 6.24
CA ASN A 315 3.59 12.20 5.95
C ASN A 315 2.94 13.37 5.22
N ASP A 316 3.62 14.47 5.02
CA ASP A 316 3.08 15.64 4.36
C ASP A 316 3.11 15.51 2.83
N LEU A 317 1.96 15.40 2.18
CA LEU A 317 1.85 15.40 0.72
C LEU A 317 2.22 16.78 0.14
N ILE A 318 2.98 16.80 -0.96
CA ILE A 318 3.40 18.07 -1.57
C ILE A 318 2.23 18.82 -2.20
N TYR A 319 2.27 20.14 -2.14
CA TYR A 319 1.50 20.99 -3.04
C TYR A 319 2.24 21.12 -4.37
N ILE A 320 1.53 20.96 -5.47
CA ILE A 320 2.07 21.03 -6.83
C ILE A 320 1.75 22.41 -7.40
N PRO A 321 2.71 23.35 -7.42
CA PRO A 321 2.42 24.74 -7.77
C PRO A 321 2.08 24.91 -9.27
N ARG A 322 1.18 25.86 -9.56
CA ARG A 322 0.87 26.28 -10.93
C ARG A 322 2.00 27.09 -11.54
N ASN A 323 2.65 27.90 -10.71
CA ASN A 323 3.72 28.80 -11.12
C ASN A 323 4.62 29.15 -9.93
N GLN A 324 5.71 29.88 -10.19
CA GLN A 324 6.73 30.21 -9.20
C GLN A 324 6.21 31.02 -8.00
N SER A 325 5.14 31.81 -8.14
CA SER A 325 4.62 32.62 -7.03
C SER A 325 3.96 31.78 -5.93
N GLU A 326 3.66 30.50 -6.19
CA GLU A 326 3.04 29.59 -5.25
C GLU A 326 4.05 28.72 -4.46
N ILE A 327 5.36 28.97 -4.59
CA ILE A 327 6.40 28.27 -3.83
C ILE A 327 7.57 29.19 -3.54
N ILE A 328 8.15 29.04 -2.34
CA ILE A 328 9.28 29.87 -1.91
C ILE A 328 10.52 29.01 -1.79
N PHE A 329 11.55 29.35 -2.57
CA PHE A 329 12.86 28.71 -2.48
C PHE A 329 13.89 29.62 -1.79
N ASP A 330 14.76 29.02 -0.96
CA ASP A 330 15.95 29.68 -0.43
C ASP A 330 17.15 29.32 -1.31
N PRO A 331 18.14 30.23 -1.49
CA PRO A 331 19.34 29.90 -2.25
C PRO A 331 20.10 28.72 -1.63
N ILE A 332 20.48 27.74 -2.46
CA ILE A 332 21.38 26.68 -2.02
C ILE A 332 22.81 27.20 -2.03
N LYS A 333 23.53 27.00 -0.93
CA LYS A 333 24.92 27.44 -0.76
C LYS A 333 25.84 26.25 -0.48
N ASP A 334 27.06 26.30 -0.96
CA ASP A 334 28.12 25.37 -0.59
C ASP A 334 28.69 25.65 0.83
N ALA A 335 29.64 24.82 1.26
CA ALA A 335 30.27 24.97 2.58
C ALA A 335 31.04 26.30 2.76
N SER A 336 31.39 26.99 1.68
CA SER A 336 32.04 28.31 1.70
C SER A 336 31.04 29.48 1.77
N GLY A 337 29.75 29.19 1.68
CA GLY A 337 28.65 30.16 1.65
C GLY A 337 28.37 30.74 0.25
N LYS A 338 29.03 30.24 -0.80
CA LYS A 338 28.79 30.63 -2.18
C LYS A 338 27.48 30.02 -2.68
N VAL A 339 26.62 30.80 -3.31
CA VAL A 339 25.37 30.33 -3.92
C VAL A 339 25.70 29.39 -5.08
N THR A 340 25.21 28.16 -5.00
CA THR A 340 25.33 27.11 -6.01
C THR A 340 24.04 26.94 -6.82
N SER A 341 22.87 27.32 -6.25
CA SER A 341 21.60 27.36 -6.97
C SER A 341 20.72 28.49 -6.44
N THR A 342 20.27 29.34 -7.34
CA THR A 342 19.38 30.46 -7.00
C THR A 342 17.91 29.96 -6.91
N PRO A 343 16.98 30.72 -6.30
CA PRO A 343 15.54 30.38 -6.29
C PRO A 343 14.98 30.19 -7.70
N ASP A 344 15.36 31.00 -8.67
CA ASP A 344 14.90 30.90 -10.06
C ASP A 344 15.42 29.63 -10.74
N GLN A 345 16.68 29.24 -10.47
CA GLN A 345 17.23 27.98 -10.97
C GLN A 345 16.55 26.78 -10.36
N GLN A 346 16.24 26.82 -9.06
CA GLN A 346 15.49 25.75 -8.38
C GLN A 346 14.06 25.64 -8.91
N TRP A 347 13.39 26.78 -9.14
CA TRP A 347 12.08 26.78 -9.78
C TRP A 347 12.14 26.19 -11.19
N ALA A 348 13.08 26.59 -12.01
CA ALA A 348 13.22 26.06 -13.37
C ALA A 348 13.41 24.53 -13.35
N ALA A 349 14.25 24.01 -12.44
CA ALA A 349 14.47 22.57 -12.28
C ALA A 349 13.22 21.85 -11.76
N PHE A 350 12.55 22.39 -10.75
CA PHE A 350 11.33 21.81 -10.21
C PHE A 350 10.17 21.85 -11.22
N ASN A 351 10.04 22.95 -11.96
CA ASN A 351 9.03 23.04 -13.02
C ASN A 351 9.29 22.01 -14.14
N ALA A 352 10.54 21.78 -14.53
CA ALA A 352 10.91 20.73 -15.48
C ALA A 352 10.59 19.34 -14.91
N PHE A 353 10.86 19.12 -13.62
CA PHE A 353 10.49 17.87 -12.92
C PHE A 353 8.97 17.64 -12.90
N ILE A 354 8.15 18.68 -12.70
CA ILE A 354 6.68 18.58 -12.80
C ILE A 354 6.26 18.24 -14.24
N GLU A 355 6.83 18.89 -15.25
CA GLU A 355 6.42 18.73 -16.64
C GLU A 355 6.74 17.33 -17.22
N GLN A 356 7.78 16.65 -16.73
CA GLN A 356 8.15 15.32 -17.20
C GLN A 356 7.31 14.20 -16.56
N ASP A 357 6.58 14.48 -15.47
CA ASP A 357 5.75 13.50 -14.75
C ASP A 357 4.26 13.76 -15.02
N ASP A 358 3.58 12.78 -15.63
CA ASP A 358 2.18 12.93 -16.04
C ASP A 358 1.23 13.15 -14.85
N TYR A 359 1.52 12.55 -13.70
CA TYR A 359 0.73 12.77 -12.49
C TYR A 359 0.90 14.20 -11.99
N LEU A 360 2.14 14.65 -11.77
CA LEU A 360 2.41 15.99 -11.27
C LEU A 360 1.88 17.06 -12.22
N LYS A 361 2.12 16.90 -13.52
CA LYS A 361 1.66 17.83 -14.55
C LYS A 361 0.14 18.01 -14.55
N SER A 362 -0.61 16.91 -14.39
CA SER A 362 -2.08 16.93 -14.39
C SER A 362 -2.70 17.44 -13.07
N HIS A 363 -1.91 17.54 -11.99
CA HIS A 363 -2.38 17.95 -10.65
C HIS A 363 -1.84 19.30 -10.19
N ARG A 364 -1.43 20.17 -11.11
CA ARG A 364 -0.98 21.52 -10.76
C ARG A 364 -2.08 22.30 -10.01
N GLY A 365 -1.68 23.01 -8.93
CA GLY A 365 -2.57 23.75 -8.05
C GLY A 365 -3.32 22.89 -7.03
N GLN A 366 -2.88 21.66 -6.83
CA GLN A 366 -3.48 20.73 -5.88
C GLN A 366 -2.42 20.15 -4.94
N ILE A 367 -2.82 19.70 -3.77
CA ILE A 367 -1.99 18.84 -2.93
C ILE A 367 -2.05 17.42 -3.54
N ALA A 368 -0.91 16.77 -3.63
CA ALA A 368 -0.80 15.40 -4.14
C ALA A 368 -1.72 14.44 -3.35
N GLU A 369 -2.11 13.34 -3.98
CA GLU A 369 -2.90 12.29 -3.32
C GLU A 369 -2.00 11.18 -2.80
N ARG A 370 -2.36 10.60 -1.66
CA ARG A 370 -1.71 9.39 -1.15
C ARG A 370 -1.86 8.27 -2.17
N PHE A 371 -0.74 7.71 -2.61
CA PHE A 371 -0.67 6.69 -3.65
C PHE A 371 -1.42 7.07 -4.95
N GLY A 372 -1.57 8.36 -5.24
CA GLY A 372 -2.24 8.86 -6.44
C GLY A 372 -1.46 8.53 -7.73
N ALA A 373 -0.14 8.54 -7.65
CA ALA A 373 0.74 8.19 -8.76
C ALA A 373 1.00 6.67 -8.82
N SER A 374 1.32 6.15 -10.00
CA SER A 374 1.72 4.76 -10.24
C SER A 374 2.97 4.72 -11.10
N ASN A 375 3.75 3.66 -10.96
CA ASN A 375 4.87 3.38 -11.83
C ASN A 375 4.38 3.15 -13.27
N PRO A 376 5.21 3.34 -14.29
CA PRO A 376 4.84 3.09 -15.68
C PRO A 376 4.40 1.65 -15.92
N TRP A 377 3.67 1.46 -17.01
CA TRP A 377 3.30 0.13 -17.52
C TRP A 377 4.51 -0.76 -17.72
N PHE A 378 4.34 -2.04 -17.43
CA PHE A 378 5.35 -3.05 -17.69
C PHE A 378 4.72 -4.27 -18.40
N SER A 379 5.56 -5.05 -19.06
CA SER A 379 5.18 -6.33 -19.63
C SER A 379 6.20 -7.39 -19.27
N ASN A 380 5.74 -8.62 -19.07
CA ASN A 380 6.57 -9.78 -18.82
C ASN A 380 6.03 -10.98 -19.61
N ILE A 381 6.93 -11.78 -20.20
CA ILE A 381 6.59 -13.04 -20.86
C ILE A 381 7.49 -14.12 -20.28
N ASP A 382 6.88 -15.16 -19.73
CA ASP A 382 7.59 -16.35 -19.24
C ASP A 382 7.24 -17.56 -20.10
N LEU A 383 8.23 -18.40 -20.36
CA LEU A 383 8.07 -19.66 -21.06
C LEU A 383 8.49 -20.81 -20.18
N ARG A 384 7.72 -21.89 -20.22
CA ARG A 384 8.03 -23.17 -19.61
C ARG A 384 8.01 -24.27 -20.66
N ILE A 385 9.07 -25.06 -20.74
CA ILE A 385 9.15 -26.25 -21.60
C ILE A 385 9.33 -27.46 -20.70
N LEU A 386 8.45 -28.44 -20.85
CA LEU A 386 8.53 -29.72 -20.14
C LEU A 386 8.72 -30.83 -21.17
N GLN A 387 9.70 -31.70 -20.94
CA GLN A 387 9.92 -32.90 -21.74
C GLN A 387 9.76 -34.12 -20.84
N ASP A 388 8.72 -34.92 -21.11
CA ASP A 388 8.44 -36.16 -20.41
C ASP A 388 9.04 -37.34 -21.15
N PHE A 389 9.78 -38.16 -20.43
CA PHE A 389 10.25 -39.49 -20.85
C PHE A 389 9.62 -40.54 -19.92
N SER A 390 8.72 -41.35 -20.46
CA SER A 390 7.98 -42.33 -19.67
C SER A 390 8.33 -43.75 -20.05
N THR A 391 8.27 -44.65 -19.12
CA THR A 391 8.38 -46.12 -19.35
C THR A 391 7.55 -46.86 -18.33
N PHE A 392 7.17 -48.09 -18.64
CA PHE A 392 6.48 -48.97 -17.71
C PHE A 392 7.46 -49.97 -17.14
N PHE A 393 7.57 -50.03 -15.82
CA PHE A 393 8.39 -50.99 -15.10
C PHE A 393 7.66 -51.49 -13.87
N GLY A 394 7.59 -52.80 -13.64
CA GLY A 394 6.91 -53.37 -12.50
C GLY A 394 5.42 -53.11 -12.44
N GLY A 395 4.75 -52.90 -13.60
CA GLY A 395 3.31 -52.57 -13.69
C GLY A 395 2.95 -51.11 -13.35
N ARG A 396 3.97 -50.23 -13.16
CA ARG A 396 3.78 -48.80 -12.89
C ARG A 396 4.43 -47.98 -13.99
N LYS A 397 3.85 -46.80 -14.23
CA LYS A 397 4.41 -45.79 -15.13
C LYS A 397 5.48 -44.99 -14.39
N HIS A 398 6.70 -45.02 -14.88
CA HIS A 398 7.78 -44.16 -14.43
C HIS A 398 8.02 -43.05 -15.42
N THR A 399 8.10 -41.81 -14.94
CA THR A 399 8.29 -40.64 -15.80
C THR A 399 9.46 -39.80 -15.30
N LEU A 400 10.44 -39.57 -16.18
CA LEU A 400 11.47 -38.58 -15.98
C LEU A 400 11.09 -37.34 -16.76
N GLN A 401 10.89 -36.22 -16.07
CA GLN A 401 10.53 -34.93 -16.66
C GLN A 401 11.69 -33.95 -16.55
N LEU A 402 12.13 -33.42 -17.68
CA LEU A 402 13.03 -32.28 -17.78
C LEU A 402 12.18 -31.03 -17.89
N SER A 403 12.45 -30.00 -17.07
CA SER A 403 11.83 -28.69 -17.17
C SER A 403 12.87 -27.60 -17.48
N VAL A 404 12.51 -26.70 -18.38
CA VAL A 404 13.24 -25.46 -18.65
C VAL A 404 12.25 -24.31 -18.50
N ASP A 405 12.45 -23.46 -17.52
CA ASP A 405 11.70 -22.24 -17.27
C ASP A 405 12.55 -21.05 -17.70
N ILE A 406 12.03 -20.21 -18.57
CA ILE A 406 12.68 -18.98 -19.04
C ILE A 406 11.80 -17.84 -18.59
N LEU A 407 12.22 -17.15 -17.53
CA LEU A 407 11.50 -15.98 -17.00
C LEU A 407 11.95 -14.74 -17.77
N ASN A 408 11.01 -13.85 -18.04
CA ASN A 408 11.23 -12.61 -18.80
C ASN A 408 11.94 -12.87 -20.13
N VAL A 409 11.41 -13.82 -20.93
CA VAL A 409 12.03 -14.28 -22.18
C VAL A 409 12.23 -13.16 -23.19
N ALA A 410 11.39 -12.13 -23.20
CA ALA A 410 11.53 -10.98 -24.07
C ALA A 410 12.87 -10.24 -23.85
N ASN A 411 13.32 -10.13 -22.59
CA ASN A 411 14.58 -9.51 -22.21
C ASN A 411 15.81 -10.32 -22.66
N LEU A 412 15.65 -11.63 -22.91
CA LEU A 412 16.73 -12.46 -23.48
C LEU A 412 17.06 -12.05 -24.93
N PHE A 413 16.07 -11.56 -25.67
CA PHE A 413 16.23 -11.14 -27.07
C PHE A 413 16.62 -9.67 -27.21
N ASN A 414 16.12 -8.82 -26.31
CA ASN A 414 16.42 -7.38 -26.27
C ASN A 414 16.45 -6.92 -24.81
N SER A 415 17.57 -6.37 -24.37
CA SER A 415 17.80 -5.90 -23.00
C SER A 415 16.84 -4.82 -22.52
N ASP A 416 16.18 -4.12 -23.45
CA ASP A 416 15.24 -3.05 -23.10
C ASP A 416 13.78 -3.57 -22.93
N TRP A 417 13.52 -4.81 -23.38
CA TRP A 417 12.21 -5.41 -23.24
C TRP A 417 12.04 -6.05 -21.86
N GLY A 418 10.83 -5.98 -21.29
CA GLY A 418 10.54 -6.54 -19.99
C GLY A 418 11.25 -5.86 -18.81
N VAL A 419 11.86 -4.68 -19.03
CA VAL A 419 12.42 -3.86 -17.96
C VAL A 419 11.29 -3.11 -17.27
N ARG A 420 11.23 -3.22 -15.94
CA ARG A 420 10.30 -2.45 -15.12
C ARG A 420 10.91 -1.09 -14.79
N LYS A 421 10.07 -0.06 -14.77
CA LYS A 421 10.45 1.25 -14.26
C LYS A 421 9.79 1.46 -12.91
N VAL A 422 10.55 2.02 -11.96
CA VAL A 422 10.09 2.35 -10.61
C VAL A 422 10.44 3.78 -10.28
N ALA A 423 9.66 4.41 -9.40
CA ALA A 423 9.97 5.74 -8.93
C ALA A 423 11.31 5.74 -8.17
N ASN A 424 12.19 6.67 -8.51
CA ASN A 424 13.38 6.93 -7.73
C ASN A 424 12.98 7.41 -6.32
N ALA A 425 13.60 6.87 -5.28
CA ALA A 425 13.32 7.25 -3.90
C ALA A 425 13.46 8.77 -3.65
N ALA A 426 14.48 9.40 -4.27
CA ALA A 426 14.67 10.84 -4.16
C ALA A 426 13.59 11.65 -4.90
N ALA A 427 12.96 11.07 -5.92
CA ALA A 427 11.88 11.71 -6.66
C ALA A 427 10.58 11.77 -5.87
N THR A 428 10.35 10.85 -4.91
CA THR A 428 9.15 10.84 -4.08
C THR A 428 9.16 11.91 -3.00
N SER A 429 10.33 12.49 -2.67
CA SER A 429 10.47 13.60 -1.71
C SER A 429 11.31 14.73 -2.32
N PRO A 430 10.82 15.37 -3.40
CA PRO A 430 11.62 16.28 -4.22
C PRO A 430 11.85 17.64 -3.57
N LEU A 431 11.05 18.00 -2.57
CA LEU A 431 11.09 19.29 -1.89
C LEU A 431 11.49 19.10 -0.42
N LYS A 432 12.65 19.67 -0.06
CA LYS A 432 13.11 19.70 1.32
C LYS A 432 12.60 20.97 2.01
N PHE A 433 11.80 20.79 3.06
CA PHE A 433 11.43 21.87 3.97
C PHE A 433 12.63 22.31 4.82
N LEU A 434 12.84 23.60 4.98
CA LEU A 434 13.99 24.16 5.69
C LEU A 434 13.70 24.51 7.16
N ASP A 435 12.55 24.02 7.68
CA ASP A 435 12.05 24.41 9.02
C ASP A 435 12.01 25.93 9.20
N LYS A 436 11.64 26.64 8.14
CA LYS A 436 11.65 28.09 8.03
C LYS A 436 10.39 28.59 7.32
N PHE A 437 9.84 29.68 7.82
CA PHE A 437 8.72 30.37 7.24
C PHE A 437 9.09 31.80 6.88
N THR A 438 8.43 32.34 5.85
CA THR A 438 8.50 33.79 5.53
C THR A 438 7.76 34.60 6.59
N ALA A 439 7.92 35.93 6.57
CA ALA A 439 7.17 36.83 7.42
C ALA A 439 5.63 36.71 7.24
N ALA A 440 5.19 36.30 6.04
CA ALA A 440 3.77 36.00 5.74
C ALA A 440 3.34 34.57 6.17
N GLY A 441 4.24 33.78 6.75
CA GLY A 441 3.96 32.43 7.24
C GLY A 441 4.01 31.34 6.18
N ALA A 442 4.48 31.63 4.96
CA ALA A 442 4.66 30.60 3.93
C ALA A 442 5.91 29.75 4.18
N PRO A 443 5.86 28.42 4.01
CA PRO A 443 7.00 27.54 4.19
C PRO A 443 8.05 27.77 3.10
N VAL A 444 9.32 27.57 3.45
CA VAL A 444 10.49 27.78 2.58
C VAL A 444 11.14 26.45 2.30
N PHE A 445 11.50 26.23 1.02
CA PHE A 445 11.99 24.95 0.53
C PHE A 445 13.33 25.05 -0.19
N ASN A 446 13.95 23.90 -0.40
CA ASN A 446 14.90 23.65 -1.48
C ASN A 446 14.38 22.53 -2.38
N PHE A 447 14.62 22.65 -3.68
CA PHE A 447 14.42 21.53 -4.61
C PHE A 447 15.65 20.64 -4.58
N THR A 448 15.46 19.37 -4.21
CA THR A 448 16.52 18.35 -4.08
C THR A 448 16.21 17.10 -4.92
N GLY A 449 15.12 17.13 -5.69
CA GLY A 449 14.72 16.02 -6.54
C GLY A 449 15.67 15.82 -7.73
N PRO A 450 15.63 14.60 -8.32
CA PRO A 450 16.34 14.31 -9.56
C PRO A 450 15.64 14.98 -10.76
N ALA A 451 16.23 14.87 -11.95
CA ALA A 451 15.62 15.38 -13.18
C ALA A 451 14.41 14.55 -13.62
N GLU A 452 14.41 13.25 -13.33
CA GLU A 452 13.38 12.27 -13.75
C GLU A 452 12.79 11.52 -12.55
N THR A 453 11.50 11.23 -12.65
CA THR A 453 10.80 10.47 -11.61
C THR A 453 11.20 9.01 -11.60
N PHE A 454 11.39 8.38 -12.78
CA PHE A 454 11.52 6.95 -12.93
C PHE A 454 12.94 6.52 -13.28
N ILE A 455 13.35 5.39 -12.71
CA ILE A 455 14.58 4.68 -13.05
C ILE A 455 14.24 3.25 -13.44
N ASP A 456 15.12 2.60 -14.18
CA ASP A 456 15.01 1.18 -14.45
C ASP A 456 15.22 0.41 -13.15
N ASP A 457 14.31 -0.54 -12.87
CA ASP A 457 14.44 -1.41 -11.69
C ASP A 457 15.62 -2.36 -11.89
N PRO A 458 16.68 -2.28 -11.06
CA PRO A 458 17.84 -3.16 -11.17
C PRO A 458 17.56 -4.59 -10.69
N GLY A 459 16.37 -4.84 -10.17
CA GLY A 459 15.95 -6.13 -9.61
C GLY A 459 15.88 -7.26 -10.63
N LEU A 460 15.78 -8.48 -10.13
CA LEU A 460 15.70 -9.69 -10.96
C LEU A 460 14.47 -9.74 -11.85
N TYR A 461 13.38 -9.02 -11.48
CA TYR A 461 12.16 -8.94 -12.29
C TYR A 461 12.34 -8.23 -13.63
N SER A 462 13.40 -7.41 -13.76
CA SER A 462 13.75 -6.71 -15.01
C SER A 462 14.76 -7.47 -15.86
N ARG A 463 15.11 -8.71 -15.49
CA ARG A 463 16.14 -9.50 -16.15
C ARG A 463 15.64 -10.90 -16.47
N TRP A 464 16.06 -11.44 -17.62
CA TRP A 464 15.78 -12.82 -17.95
C TRP A 464 16.53 -13.77 -17.01
N GLN A 465 15.91 -14.91 -16.73
CA GLN A 465 16.47 -15.98 -15.92
C GLN A 465 16.09 -17.32 -16.54
N ILE A 466 16.99 -18.30 -16.46
CA ILE A 466 16.70 -19.68 -16.86
C ILE A 466 16.83 -20.57 -15.64
N GLN A 467 15.83 -21.40 -15.41
CA GLN A 467 15.84 -22.47 -14.42
C GLN A 467 15.69 -23.82 -15.12
N VAL A 468 16.56 -24.76 -14.81
CA VAL A 468 16.48 -26.14 -15.28
C VAL A 468 16.15 -27.05 -14.11
N GLY A 469 15.17 -27.92 -14.29
CA GLY A 469 14.72 -28.86 -13.26
C GLY A 469 14.61 -30.27 -13.80
N LEU A 470 14.80 -31.25 -12.93
CA LEU A 470 14.57 -32.66 -13.22
C LEU A 470 13.65 -33.25 -12.16
N ARG A 471 12.59 -33.92 -12.62
CA ARG A 471 11.61 -34.58 -11.75
C ARG A 471 11.44 -36.04 -12.15
N TYR A 472 11.51 -36.92 -11.19
CA TYR A 472 11.19 -38.33 -11.37
C TYR A 472 9.92 -38.68 -10.60
N SER A 473 8.98 -39.35 -11.29
CA SER A 473 7.69 -39.80 -10.74
C SER A 473 7.52 -41.30 -11.03
N PHE A 474 7.00 -42.06 -10.08
CA PHE A 474 6.82 -43.50 -10.17
C PHE A 474 5.57 -43.97 -9.43
#